data_91e6985b07e654691185c448a3c871a9
#
_entry.id   91e6985b07e654691185c448a3c871a9
#
_cell.length_a   1.000
_cell.length_b   1.000
_cell.length_c   1.000
_cell.angle_alpha   90.00
_cell.angle_beta   90.00
_cell.angle_gamma   90.00
#
_symmetry.space_group_name_H-M   'P 1'
#
loop_
_entity.id
_entity.type
_entity.pdbx_description
1 polymer ?
#
loop_
_entity_poly.entity_id
_entity_poly.type
_entity_poly.pdbx_seq_one_letter_code
_entity_poly.pdbx_strand_id
1 'polypeptide(L)'
;MDTSIAIESFIQEHKTAHPRIRFIVKSERDCSNAEKVSNNTGYADIGMIPIYKDNLDFFKKNILLSEDEILNAHIDRRKIFIHKSININEWGDLSVMPDRTVRTGPGSVAFGSTDDSIYNLIVNAMDRGDWLKTRKDGKCSNCLYNCLCPSISRFEKFLPEKTACNFK
;
A
#
# COMPACT_ATOMS: atom_id res chain seq x y z
N MET A 1 4.72 -29.07 -3.29
CA MET A 1 5.45 -28.61 -2.09
C MET A 1 4.53 -27.63 -1.38
N ASP A 2 4.20 -27.87 -0.13
CA ASP A 2 3.30 -26.97 0.60
C ASP A 2 4.05 -25.66 0.88
N THR A 3 3.51 -24.54 0.39
CA THR A 3 4.14 -23.22 0.50
C THR A 3 4.33 -22.81 1.96
N SER A 4 3.50 -23.31 2.88
CA SER A 4 3.62 -23.02 4.31
C SER A 4 4.89 -23.61 4.92
N ILE A 5 5.22 -24.83 4.59
CA ILE A 5 6.42 -25.54 5.08
C ILE A 5 7.70 -24.82 4.60
N ALA A 6 7.73 -24.37 3.34
CA ALA A 6 8.88 -23.65 2.80
C ALA A 6 9.09 -22.30 3.51
N ILE A 7 8.01 -21.60 3.86
CA ILE A 7 8.07 -20.31 4.57
C ILE A 7 8.50 -20.52 6.02
N GLU A 8 7.97 -21.53 6.69
CA GLU A 8 8.36 -21.88 8.05
C GLU A 8 9.85 -22.20 8.14
N SER A 9 10.37 -23.02 7.22
CA SER A 9 11.79 -23.34 7.13
C SER A 9 12.63 -22.07 6.90
N PHE A 10 12.22 -21.20 5.97
CA PHE A 10 12.90 -19.93 5.71
C PHE A 10 12.95 -19.02 6.95
N ILE A 11 11.84 -18.87 7.68
CA ILE A 11 11.80 -18.07 8.91
C ILE A 11 12.74 -18.61 9.97
N GLN A 12 12.78 -19.95 10.15
CA GLN A 12 13.66 -20.58 11.14
C GLN A 12 15.13 -20.36 10.80
N GLU A 13 15.47 -20.48 9.52
CA GLU A 13 16.87 -20.32 9.05
C GLU A 13 17.36 -18.87 9.17
N HIS A 14 16.44 -17.87 9.03
CA HIS A 14 16.77 -16.45 8.99
C HIS A 14 16.29 -15.67 10.22
N LYS A 15 16.06 -16.31 11.34
CA LYS A 15 15.55 -15.68 12.59
C LYS A 15 16.34 -14.44 13.02
N THR A 16 17.65 -14.46 12.86
CA THR A 16 18.53 -13.35 13.26
C THR A 16 18.44 -12.14 12.33
N ALA A 17 17.98 -12.34 11.10
CA ALA A 17 17.86 -11.27 10.11
C ALA A 17 16.52 -10.50 10.21
N HIS A 18 15.59 -10.92 11.06
CA HIS A 18 14.25 -10.34 11.19
C HIS A 18 13.57 -10.08 9.84
N PRO A 19 13.39 -11.12 8.98
CA PRO A 19 12.86 -10.93 7.64
C PRO A 19 11.43 -10.38 7.69
N ARG A 20 11.10 -9.47 6.78
CA ARG A 20 9.73 -9.00 6.59
C ARG A 20 9.08 -9.83 5.50
N ILE A 21 8.01 -10.55 5.83
CA ILE A 21 7.28 -11.39 4.89
C ILE A 21 6.02 -10.66 4.44
N ARG A 22 5.82 -10.56 3.12
CA ARG A 22 4.64 -9.92 2.53
C ARG A 22 3.95 -10.88 1.56
N PHE A 23 2.73 -11.28 1.91
CA PHE A 23 1.89 -12.10 1.03
C PHE A 23 1.17 -11.22 0.03
N ILE A 24 1.29 -11.58 -1.24
CA ILE A 24 0.46 -11.00 -2.29
C ILE A 24 -0.90 -11.69 -2.24
N VAL A 25 -1.96 -10.92 -1.98
CA VAL A 25 -3.33 -11.45 -1.84
C VAL A 25 -4.23 -10.91 -2.95
N LYS A 26 -5.01 -11.81 -3.57
CA LYS A 26 -5.97 -11.50 -4.64
C LYS A 26 -7.35 -12.05 -4.34
N SER A 27 -7.47 -12.88 -3.30
CA SER A 27 -8.69 -13.57 -2.92
C SER A 27 -8.73 -13.80 -1.41
N GLU A 28 -9.91 -14.14 -0.89
CA GLU A 28 -10.08 -14.56 0.50
C GLU A 28 -9.27 -15.81 0.85
N ARG A 29 -9.10 -16.72 -0.12
CA ARG A 29 -8.28 -17.92 0.04
C ARG A 29 -6.80 -17.54 0.30
N ASP A 30 -6.29 -16.55 -0.40
CA ASP A 30 -4.91 -16.08 -0.19
C ASP A 30 -4.75 -15.46 1.20
N CYS A 31 -5.74 -14.66 1.64
CA CYS A 31 -5.77 -14.11 3.00
C CYS A 31 -5.76 -15.21 4.06
N SER A 32 -6.66 -16.20 3.93
CA SER A 32 -6.72 -17.32 4.86
C SER A 32 -5.42 -18.14 4.90
N ASN A 33 -4.73 -18.29 3.76
CA ASN A 33 -3.43 -18.95 3.72
C ASN A 33 -2.36 -18.14 4.43
N ALA A 34 -2.33 -16.83 4.22
CA ALA A 34 -1.38 -15.93 4.89
C ALA A 34 -1.60 -15.93 6.42
N GLU A 35 -2.86 -15.90 6.87
CA GLU A 35 -3.23 -15.99 8.29
C GLU A 35 -2.78 -17.32 8.91
N LYS A 36 -3.00 -18.45 8.22
CA LYS A 36 -2.53 -19.76 8.70
C LYS A 36 -1.03 -19.78 8.90
N VAL A 37 -0.26 -19.25 7.94
CA VAL A 37 1.20 -19.18 8.08
C VAL A 37 1.59 -18.27 9.25
N SER A 38 0.94 -17.11 9.40
CA SER A 38 1.18 -16.21 10.53
C SER A 38 0.93 -16.89 11.87
N ASN A 39 -0.20 -17.57 12.00
CA ASN A 39 -0.58 -18.27 13.24
C ASN A 39 0.35 -19.44 13.54
N ASN A 40 0.74 -20.23 12.53
CA ASN A 40 1.61 -21.38 12.72
C ASN A 40 3.04 -21.01 13.09
N THR A 41 3.55 -19.91 12.51
CA THR A 41 4.94 -19.50 12.75
C THR A 41 5.10 -18.63 14.00
N GLY A 42 4.02 -17.99 14.46
CA GLY A 42 4.07 -16.97 15.50
C GLY A 42 4.93 -15.75 15.13
N TYR A 43 5.25 -15.59 13.84
CA TYR A 43 6.12 -14.54 13.36
C TYR A 43 5.34 -13.24 13.17
N ALA A 44 5.74 -12.19 13.89
CA ALA A 44 4.96 -10.95 14.00
C ALA A 44 5.04 -10.03 12.77
N ASP A 45 6.09 -10.13 11.92
CA ASP A 45 6.26 -9.24 10.76
C ASP A 45 5.79 -9.87 9.44
N ILE A 46 4.59 -10.46 9.49
CA ILE A 46 3.88 -10.94 8.32
C ILE A 46 2.80 -9.94 7.96
N GLY A 47 2.80 -9.48 6.70
CA GLY A 47 1.79 -8.56 6.19
C GLY A 47 1.21 -9.03 4.86
N MET A 48 0.06 -8.46 4.49
CA MET A 48 -0.61 -8.74 3.23
C MET A 48 -0.55 -7.50 2.32
N ILE A 49 -0.29 -7.72 1.04
CA ILE A 49 -0.32 -6.70 0.00
C ILE A 49 -1.42 -7.07 -0.98
N PRO A 50 -2.56 -6.35 -0.99
CA PRO A 50 -3.61 -6.61 -1.95
C PRO A 50 -3.18 -6.14 -3.35
N ILE A 51 -3.42 -7.00 -4.36
CA ILE A 51 -3.21 -6.65 -5.76
C ILE A 51 -4.53 -6.75 -6.52
N TYR A 52 -4.89 -5.66 -7.18
CA TYR A 52 -6.04 -5.62 -8.06
C TYR A 52 -5.71 -6.32 -9.40
N LYS A 53 -6.52 -7.31 -9.73
CA LYS A 53 -6.49 -8.02 -11.01
C LYS A 53 -7.90 -8.57 -11.28
N ASP A 54 -8.79 -7.71 -11.76
CA ASP A 54 -10.19 -8.03 -12.07
C ASP A 54 -10.99 -8.68 -10.91
N ASN A 55 -10.54 -8.48 -9.68
CA ASN A 55 -11.10 -9.02 -8.44
C ASN A 55 -11.80 -7.94 -7.61
N LEU A 56 -12.60 -7.11 -8.26
CA LEU A 56 -13.24 -5.95 -7.64
C LEU A 56 -14.13 -6.33 -6.44
N ASP A 57 -14.81 -7.48 -6.49
CA ASP A 57 -15.66 -7.93 -5.38
C ASP A 57 -14.86 -8.26 -4.13
N PHE A 58 -13.67 -8.87 -4.31
CA PHE A 58 -12.73 -9.07 -3.19
C PHE A 58 -12.30 -7.73 -2.59
N PHE A 59 -11.97 -6.75 -3.43
CA PHE A 59 -11.59 -5.41 -2.96
C PHE A 59 -12.74 -4.72 -2.23
N LYS A 60 -13.96 -4.76 -2.77
CA LYS A 60 -15.14 -4.16 -2.15
C LYS A 60 -15.41 -4.72 -0.77
N LYS A 61 -15.23 -6.02 -0.60
CA LYS A 61 -15.55 -6.71 0.65
C LYS A 61 -14.45 -6.56 1.71
N ASN A 62 -13.17 -6.54 1.30
CA ASN A 62 -12.06 -6.73 2.24
C ASN A 62 -11.07 -5.55 2.31
N ILE A 63 -11.09 -4.64 1.31
CA ILE A 63 -10.04 -3.62 1.18
C ILE A 63 -10.61 -2.20 1.11
N LEU A 64 -11.72 -2.01 0.39
CA LEU A 64 -12.31 -0.69 0.25
C LEU A 64 -13.07 -0.30 1.52
N LEU A 65 -12.91 0.95 1.92
CA LEU A 65 -13.53 1.48 3.12
C LEU A 65 -15.04 1.63 2.95
N SER A 66 -15.79 1.20 3.92
CA SER A 66 -17.22 1.49 4.09
C SER A 66 -17.41 2.91 4.66
N GLU A 67 -18.63 3.41 4.57
CA GLU A 67 -19.00 4.69 5.18
C GLU A 67 -18.81 4.65 6.69
N ASP A 68 -19.22 3.57 7.34
CA ASP A 68 -19.09 3.39 8.79
C ASP A 68 -17.63 3.40 9.23
N GLU A 69 -16.72 2.77 8.49
CA GLU A 69 -15.30 2.79 8.80
C GLU A 69 -14.69 4.18 8.69
N ILE A 70 -15.13 4.97 7.71
CA ILE A 70 -14.67 6.36 7.55
C ILE A 70 -15.21 7.25 8.68
N LEU A 71 -16.51 7.14 9.02
CA LEU A 71 -17.14 7.95 10.05
C LEU A 71 -16.62 7.61 11.44
N ASN A 72 -16.33 6.34 11.70
CA ASN A 72 -15.82 5.88 12.99
C ASN A 72 -14.28 5.97 13.09
N ALA A 73 -13.59 6.43 12.05
CA ALA A 73 -12.14 6.62 12.10
C ALA A 73 -11.79 7.72 13.12
N HIS A 74 -11.06 7.34 14.17
CA HIS A 74 -10.54 8.30 15.15
C HIS A 74 -9.41 9.13 14.55
N ILE A 75 -9.78 10.25 13.90
CA ILE A 75 -8.86 11.15 13.23
C ILE A 75 -8.78 12.46 13.98
N ASP A 76 -7.60 12.81 14.47
CA ASP A 76 -7.32 14.10 15.08
C ASP A 76 -7.03 15.18 14.02
N ARG A 77 -7.04 16.46 14.48
CA ARG A 77 -6.77 17.60 13.58
C ARG A 77 -5.42 17.51 12.87
N ARG A 78 -4.41 16.93 13.51
CA ARG A 78 -3.07 16.75 12.92
C ARG A 78 -3.11 15.77 11.76
N LYS A 79 -3.79 14.65 11.92
CA LYS A 79 -3.98 13.66 10.85
C LYS A 79 -4.76 14.25 9.67
N ILE A 80 -5.83 15.00 9.93
CA ILE A 80 -6.57 15.71 8.87
C ILE A 80 -5.65 16.65 8.10
N PHE A 81 -4.82 17.42 8.80
CA PHE A 81 -3.86 18.31 8.16
C PHE A 81 -2.86 17.55 7.30
N ILE A 82 -2.30 16.45 7.81
CA ILE A 82 -1.36 15.60 7.06
C ILE A 82 -2.03 15.04 5.81
N HIS A 83 -3.22 14.44 5.93
CA HIS A 83 -3.93 13.84 4.78
C HIS A 83 -4.25 14.85 3.68
N LYS A 84 -4.47 16.13 4.05
CA LYS A 84 -4.73 17.21 3.10
C LYS A 84 -3.47 17.83 2.50
N SER A 85 -2.35 17.70 3.17
CA SER A 85 -1.10 18.36 2.78
C SER A 85 -0.17 17.45 1.99
N ILE A 86 -0.07 16.19 2.38
CA ILE A 86 0.86 15.23 1.77
C ILE A 86 0.23 13.85 1.62
N ASN A 87 0.70 13.10 0.63
CA ASN A 87 0.45 11.68 0.51
C ASN A 87 1.58 10.90 1.22
N ILE A 88 1.32 10.47 2.45
CA ILE A 88 2.29 9.75 3.28
C ILE A 88 2.75 8.42 2.67
N ASN A 89 1.96 7.82 1.77
CA ASN A 89 2.31 6.57 1.09
C ASN A 89 3.32 6.75 -0.06
N GLU A 90 3.55 7.99 -0.47
CA GLU A 90 4.52 8.36 -1.50
C GLU A 90 5.68 9.21 -0.94
N TRP A 91 5.57 9.65 0.33
CA TRP A 91 6.57 10.49 0.97
C TRP A 91 7.77 9.69 1.45
N GLY A 92 8.98 10.05 0.97
CA GLY A 92 10.24 9.48 1.44
C GLY A 92 10.48 8.01 1.06
N ASP A 93 9.68 7.44 0.17
CA ASP A 93 9.78 6.04 -0.22
C ASP A 93 10.45 5.90 -1.59
N LEU A 94 11.54 5.11 -1.63
CA LEU A 94 12.26 4.78 -2.84
C LEU A 94 12.23 3.26 -3.03
N SER A 95 11.53 2.81 -4.05
CA SER A 95 11.41 1.39 -4.38
C SER A 95 12.27 1.06 -5.60
N VAL A 96 13.23 0.17 -5.42
CA VAL A 96 14.02 -0.39 -6.52
C VAL A 96 13.27 -1.58 -7.12
N MET A 97 13.00 -1.49 -8.42
CA MET A 97 12.30 -2.53 -9.15
C MET A 97 13.28 -3.55 -9.73
N PRO A 98 12.81 -4.77 -10.11
CA PRO A 98 13.67 -5.80 -10.71
C PRO A 98 14.37 -5.37 -12.01
N ASP A 99 13.79 -4.40 -12.74
CA ASP A 99 14.36 -3.78 -13.94
C ASP A 99 15.39 -2.67 -13.64
N ARG A 100 15.81 -2.57 -12.35
CA ARG A 100 16.75 -1.55 -11.83
C ARG A 100 16.23 -0.11 -11.87
N THR A 101 14.98 0.11 -12.24
CA THR A 101 14.37 1.43 -12.15
C THR A 101 14.04 1.78 -10.69
N VAL A 102 14.07 3.07 -10.36
CA VAL A 102 13.70 3.59 -9.04
C VAL A 102 12.39 4.38 -9.16
N ARG A 103 11.46 4.09 -8.26
CA ARG A 103 10.09 4.62 -8.22
C ARG A 103 9.66 4.90 -6.78
N THR A 104 8.57 5.63 -6.58
CA THR A 104 7.93 5.77 -5.25
C THR A 104 7.18 4.50 -4.84
N GLY A 105 6.92 3.59 -5.78
CA GLY A 105 6.26 2.30 -5.53
C GLY A 105 5.74 1.64 -6.80
N PRO A 106 5.20 0.41 -6.70
CA PRO A 106 4.58 -0.27 -7.82
C PRO A 106 3.52 0.60 -8.50
N GLY A 107 3.53 0.62 -9.84
CA GLY A 107 2.58 1.42 -10.63
C GLY A 107 2.87 2.91 -10.74
N SER A 108 3.89 3.44 -10.05
CA SER A 108 4.38 4.79 -10.31
C SER A 108 5.39 4.80 -11.48
N VAL A 109 5.54 5.96 -12.12
CA VAL A 109 6.52 6.14 -13.21
C VAL A 109 7.92 6.19 -12.60
N ALA A 110 8.90 5.60 -13.27
CA ALA A 110 10.30 5.68 -12.84
C ALA A 110 10.82 7.13 -12.90
N PHE A 111 11.66 7.49 -11.94
CA PHE A 111 12.33 8.80 -11.90
C PHE A 111 13.85 8.67 -11.82
N GLY A 112 14.36 7.45 -11.92
CA GLY A 112 15.78 7.16 -11.99
C GLY A 112 16.04 5.66 -12.03
N SER A 113 17.30 5.30 -11.89
CA SER A 113 17.82 3.94 -11.87
C SER A 113 18.80 3.73 -10.72
N THR A 114 19.21 2.46 -10.52
CA THR A 114 20.24 2.12 -9.51
C THR A 114 21.62 2.69 -9.85
N ASP A 115 21.83 3.21 -11.06
CA ASP A 115 23.08 3.82 -11.48
C ASP A 115 23.16 5.31 -11.10
N ASP A 116 22.03 5.91 -10.72
CA ASP A 116 21.96 7.30 -10.28
C ASP A 116 22.45 7.46 -8.83
N SER A 117 23.00 8.63 -8.52
CA SER A 117 23.33 8.95 -7.13
C SER A 117 22.06 9.08 -6.29
N ILE A 118 22.13 8.71 -5.02
CA ILE A 118 21.00 8.85 -4.08
C ILE A 118 20.51 10.30 -4.00
N TYR A 119 21.39 11.28 -4.12
CA TYR A 119 21.04 12.69 -4.15
C TYR A 119 20.13 13.01 -5.35
N ASN A 120 20.53 12.58 -6.56
CA ASN A 120 19.74 12.80 -7.77
C ASN A 120 18.39 12.10 -7.68
N LEU A 121 18.34 10.88 -7.13
CA LEU A 121 17.09 10.16 -6.92
C LEU A 121 16.13 10.92 -5.97
N ILE A 122 16.65 11.49 -4.89
CA ILE A 122 15.83 12.28 -3.96
C ILE A 122 15.33 13.56 -4.64
N VAL A 123 16.19 14.30 -5.35
CA VAL A 123 15.79 15.50 -6.08
C VAL A 123 14.70 15.18 -7.10
N ASN A 124 14.91 14.15 -7.93
CA ASN A 124 13.95 13.73 -8.94
C ASN A 124 12.61 13.30 -8.33
N ALA A 125 12.63 12.60 -7.19
CA ALA A 125 11.42 12.22 -6.47
C ALA A 125 10.67 13.44 -5.93
N MET A 126 11.37 14.44 -5.45
CA MET A 126 10.77 15.68 -4.95
C MET A 126 10.19 16.54 -6.07
N ASP A 127 10.90 16.69 -7.18
CA ASP A 127 10.46 17.48 -8.34
C ASP A 127 9.21 16.92 -9.00
N ARG A 128 9.05 15.61 -8.99
CA ARG A 128 7.82 14.95 -9.47
C ARG A 128 6.59 15.29 -8.66
N GLY A 129 6.74 15.58 -7.39
CA GLY A 129 5.66 16.00 -6.52
C GLY A 129 4.58 14.92 -6.30
N ASP A 130 4.86 13.62 -6.50
CA ASP A 130 3.88 12.54 -6.27
C ASP A 130 3.38 12.54 -4.81
N TRP A 131 4.24 12.92 -3.88
CA TRP A 131 3.92 13.08 -2.46
C TRP A 131 2.97 14.25 -2.15
N LEU A 132 2.77 15.19 -3.08
CA LEU A 132 1.79 16.29 -2.98
C LEU A 132 0.40 15.89 -3.51
N LYS A 133 0.27 14.74 -4.17
CA LYS A 133 -1.01 14.26 -4.68
C LYS A 133 -1.90 13.78 -3.53
N THR A 134 -2.86 14.59 -3.18
CA THR A 134 -3.86 14.29 -2.15
C THR A 134 -5.24 14.13 -2.79
N ARG A 135 -6.28 13.85 -1.98
CA ARG A 135 -7.66 13.66 -2.47
C ARG A 135 -8.36 14.98 -2.90
N LYS A 136 -7.62 15.85 -3.61
CA LYS A 136 -8.15 17.13 -4.11
C LYS A 136 -8.79 17.01 -5.48
N ASP A 137 -8.58 15.89 -6.18
CA ASP A 137 -8.98 15.71 -7.56
C ASP A 137 -10.06 14.61 -7.71
N GLY A 138 -10.74 14.63 -8.84
CA GLY A 138 -11.73 13.63 -9.24
C GLY A 138 -12.94 13.57 -8.30
N LYS A 139 -13.45 12.37 -8.06
CA LYS A 139 -14.64 12.14 -7.21
C LYS A 139 -14.44 12.59 -5.76
N CYS A 140 -13.21 12.54 -5.27
CA CYS A 140 -12.91 12.89 -3.89
C CYS A 140 -12.92 14.40 -3.62
N SER A 141 -12.77 15.27 -4.64
CA SER A 141 -12.69 16.72 -4.45
C SER A 141 -13.94 17.31 -3.80
N ASN A 142 -15.12 16.80 -4.15
CA ASN A 142 -16.42 17.25 -3.65
C ASN A 142 -17.03 16.31 -2.59
N CYS A 143 -16.28 15.33 -2.13
CA CYS A 143 -16.76 14.37 -1.14
C CYS A 143 -16.79 14.99 0.25
N LEU A 144 -17.91 14.87 0.97
CA LEU A 144 -18.08 15.36 2.35
C LEU A 144 -17.07 14.72 3.31
N TYR A 145 -16.70 13.47 3.06
CA TYR A 145 -15.78 12.69 3.90
C TYR A 145 -14.30 12.87 3.52
N ASN A 146 -13.99 13.70 2.54
CA ASN A 146 -12.62 13.88 2.04
C ASN A 146 -11.58 14.09 3.13
N CYS A 147 -11.92 14.90 4.14
CA CYS A 147 -11.03 15.21 5.26
C CYS A 147 -10.81 14.04 6.24
N LEU A 148 -11.71 13.06 6.26
CA LEU A 148 -11.64 11.88 7.11
C LEU A 148 -10.91 10.72 6.42
N CYS A 149 -10.85 10.72 5.09
CA CYS A 149 -10.19 9.66 4.33
C CYS A 149 -8.68 9.64 4.53
N PRO A 150 -8.06 8.45 4.59
CA PRO A 150 -6.60 8.31 4.63
C PRO A 150 -5.98 8.83 3.33
N SER A 151 -4.65 9.01 3.32
CA SER A 151 -3.90 9.33 2.11
C SER A 151 -4.15 8.31 1.00
N ILE A 152 -4.02 8.75 -0.26
CA ILE A 152 -4.21 7.87 -1.42
C ILE A 152 -3.28 6.66 -1.31
N SER A 153 -3.84 5.48 -1.31
CA SER A 153 -3.07 4.24 -1.25
C SER A 153 -2.54 3.83 -2.63
N ARG A 154 -1.49 3.01 -2.63
CA ARG A 154 -0.86 2.57 -3.88
C ARG A 154 -1.79 1.74 -4.75
N PHE A 155 -2.64 0.90 -4.14
CA PHE A 155 -3.57 0.07 -4.88
C PHE A 155 -4.68 0.87 -5.57
N GLU A 156 -5.05 2.04 -5.05
CA GLU A 156 -6.07 2.89 -5.69
C GLU A 156 -5.72 3.29 -7.11
N LYS A 157 -4.43 3.37 -7.45
CA LYS A 157 -3.95 3.68 -8.81
C LYS A 157 -4.40 2.65 -9.85
N PHE A 158 -4.64 1.41 -9.41
CA PHE A 158 -5.03 0.28 -10.26
C PHE A 158 -6.54 0.03 -10.29
N LEU A 159 -7.29 0.63 -9.37
CA LEU A 159 -8.75 0.48 -9.32
C LEU A 159 -9.42 1.25 -10.46
N PRO A 160 -10.53 0.74 -11.02
CA PRO A 160 -11.28 1.43 -12.08
C PRO A 160 -11.70 2.84 -11.68
N GLU A 161 -12.17 3.02 -10.45
CA GLU A 161 -12.65 4.30 -9.94
C GLU A 161 -11.57 5.14 -9.24
N LYS A 162 -10.38 4.59 -9.05
CA LYS A 162 -9.25 5.25 -8.36
C LYS A 162 -9.62 5.85 -6.99
N THR A 163 -10.47 5.16 -6.25
CA THR A 163 -10.93 5.57 -4.91
C THR A 163 -10.81 4.41 -3.93
N ALA A 164 -10.56 4.73 -2.64
CA ALA A 164 -10.49 3.72 -1.58
C ALA A 164 -11.87 3.39 -0.95
N CYS A 165 -12.94 4.02 -1.39
CA CYS A 165 -14.26 3.83 -0.79
C CYS A 165 -15.19 2.98 -1.67
N ASN A 166 -16.14 2.29 -1.01
CA ASN A 166 -17.13 1.42 -1.63
C ASN A 166 -18.55 2.00 -1.62
N PHE A 167 -18.69 3.29 -1.40
CA PHE A 167 -19.99 3.97 -1.40
C PHE A 167 -19.98 5.17 -2.36
N LYS A 168 -21.18 5.62 -2.73
CA LYS A 168 -21.38 6.72 -3.71
C LYS A 168 -21.70 8.02 -3.01
#